data_59cb53d568f1d635b3bef0908170a2be
#
_entry.id   59cb53d568f1d635b3bef0908170a2be
#
_cell.length_a   1.000
_cell.length_b   1.000
_cell.length_c   1.000
_cell.angle_alpha   90.00
_cell.angle_beta   90.00
_cell.angle_gamma   90.00
#
_symmetry.space_group_name_H-M   'P 1'
#
loop_
_entity.id
_entity.type
_entity.pdbx_description
1 polymer ?
#
loop_
_entity_poly.entity_id
_entity_poly.type
_entity_poly.pdbx_seq_one_letter_code
_entity_poly.pdbx_strand_id
1 'polypeptide(L)'
;MIETQRLLLREYTPDDFDALYEIMSDAETMQHYPAPFDEARTRRWIEWNLENYAQYGFGLWAVVLKETGEFIGDCGITIQNIDGEMLPEIGYHIHKKYWRRGFAKEAARAVRDWAFQNTDYDIIYSYMKYTNVGSYSTAIANGMKKVKEYPDPKNTISYAYAITRKEWEELCDAEA
;
A
#
# COMPACT_ATOMS: atom_id res chain seq x y z
N MET A 1 8.94 -4.04 11.38
CA MET A 1 7.84 -3.38 12.12
C MET A 1 8.01 -1.87 11.96
N ILE A 2 6.94 -1.18 11.58
CA ILE A 2 6.90 0.28 11.43
C ILE A 2 5.86 0.82 12.40
N GLU A 3 6.20 1.88 13.11
CA GLU A 3 5.32 2.49 14.09
C GLU A 3 5.10 3.97 13.77
N THR A 4 3.86 4.41 13.83
CA THR A 4 3.45 5.81 13.62
C THR A 4 2.76 6.35 14.87
N GLN A 5 2.20 7.55 14.78
CA GLN A 5 1.43 8.11 15.89
C GLN A 5 0.24 7.22 16.28
N ARG A 6 -0.51 6.71 15.29
CA ARG A 6 -1.75 5.98 15.52
C ARG A 6 -1.71 4.51 15.10
N LEU A 7 -0.70 4.11 14.30
CA LEU A 7 -0.66 2.82 13.64
C LEU A 7 0.58 2.01 14.03
N LEU A 8 0.39 0.69 14.01
CA LEU A 8 1.45 -0.30 14.02
C LEU A 8 1.34 -1.11 12.73
N LEU A 9 2.41 -1.13 11.92
CA LEU A 9 2.54 -1.96 10.74
C LEU A 9 3.46 -3.12 11.08
N ARG A 10 2.94 -4.34 10.99
CA ARG A 10 3.67 -5.58 11.29
C ARG A 10 3.51 -6.62 10.19
N GLU A 11 4.37 -7.59 10.16
CA GLU A 11 4.20 -8.73 9.27
C GLU A 11 2.86 -9.44 9.53
N TYR A 12 2.29 -10.00 8.46
CA TYR A 12 1.16 -10.90 8.55
C TYR A 12 1.51 -12.15 9.35
N THR A 13 0.49 -12.71 9.97
CA THR A 13 0.50 -14.07 10.49
C THR A 13 -0.69 -14.84 9.92
N PRO A 14 -0.68 -16.17 9.94
CA PRO A 14 -1.86 -16.96 9.53
C PRO A 14 -3.15 -16.61 10.29
N ASP A 15 -3.04 -16.12 11.51
CA ASP A 15 -4.17 -15.73 12.37
C ASP A 15 -4.87 -14.44 11.89
N ASP A 16 -4.25 -13.69 10.97
CA ASP A 16 -4.85 -12.47 10.41
C ASP A 16 -5.92 -12.76 9.35
N PHE A 17 -6.16 -14.03 9.00
CA PHE A 17 -7.05 -14.40 7.91
C PHE A 17 -8.46 -13.82 8.06
N ASP A 18 -9.10 -13.98 9.21
CA ASP A 18 -10.49 -13.55 9.40
C ASP A 18 -10.63 -12.03 9.26
N ALA A 19 -9.74 -11.27 9.86
CA ALA A 19 -9.73 -9.81 9.76
C ALA A 19 -9.43 -9.33 8.33
N LEU A 20 -8.48 -9.95 7.65
CA LEU A 20 -8.17 -9.63 6.26
C LEU A 20 -9.32 -10.00 5.32
N TYR A 21 -9.94 -11.16 5.51
CA TYR A 21 -11.07 -11.61 4.70
C TYR A 21 -12.27 -10.67 4.81
N GLU A 22 -12.58 -10.18 6.01
CA GLU A 22 -13.63 -9.17 6.21
C GLU A 22 -13.39 -7.92 5.34
N ILE A 23 -12.14 -7.48 5.22
CA ILE A 23 -11.76 -6.30 4.43
C ILE A 23 -11.79 -6.61 2.93
N MET A 24 -11.11 -7.67 2.51
CA MET A 24 -10.90 -7.97 1.08
C MET A 24 -12.13 -8.58 0.40
N SER A 25 -13.07 -9.15 1.16
CA SER A 25 -14.35 -9.65 0.64
C SER A 25 -15.43 -8.58 0.55
N ASP A 26 -15.23 -7.42 1.16
CA ASP A 26 -16.20 -6.33 1.13
C ASP A 26 -16.19 -5.62 -0.23
N ALA A 27 -17.32 -5.67 -0.94
CA ALA A 27 -17.45 -5.11 -2.29
C ALA A 27 -17.21 -3.59 -2.36
N GLU A 28 -17.58 -2.85 -1.32
CA GLU A 28 -17.38 -1.41 -1.26
C GLU A 28 -15.90 -1.06 -1.03
N THR A 29 -15.25 -1.76 -0.11
CA THR A 29 -13.81 -1.60 0.13
C THR A 29 -13.01 -1.93 -1.13
N MET A 30 -13.40 -2.96 -1.86
CA MET A 30 -12.72 -3.46 -3.07
C MET A 30 -13.31 -2.93 -4.38
N GLN A 31 -14.09 -1.85 -4.35
CA GLN A 31 -14.81 -1.34 -5.52
C GLN A 31 -13.94 -0.94 -6.73
N HIS A 32 -12.67 -0.62 -6.52
CA HIS A 32 -11.72 -0.28 -7.57
C HIS A 32 -10.90 -1.46 -8.10
N TYR A 33 -11.17 -2.65 -7.60
CA TYR A 33 -10.55 -3.91 -8.03
C TYR A 33 -11.52 -4.71 -8.87
N PRO A 34 -11.03 -5.64 -9.72
CA PRO A 34 -11.90 -6.43 -10.61
C PRO A 34 -12.98 -7.22 -9.88
N ALA A 35 -12.69 -7.73 -8.68
CA ALA A 35 -13.64 -8.41 -7.80
C ALA A 35 -13.13 -8.41 -6.35
N PRO A 36 -14.05 -8.51 -5.36
CA PRO A 36 -13.66 -8.85 -3.99
C PRO A 36 -12.95 -10.20 -3.93
N PHE A 37 -12.16 -10.41 -2.88
CA PHE A 37 -11.46 -11.68 -2.68
C PHE A 37 -12.40 -12.73 -2.08
N ASP A 38 -12.27 -13.96 -2.56
CA ASP A 38 -12.76 -15.15 -1.87
C ASP A 38 -11.75 -15.61 -0.78
N GLU A 39 -12.11 -16.65 -0.05
CA GLU A 39 -11.25 -17.21 1.00
C GLU A 39 -9.91 -17.71 0.45
N ALA A 40 -9.92 -18.41 -0.68
CA ALA A 40 -8.70 -18.96 -1.28
C ALA A 40 -7.72 -17.84 -1.67
N ARG A 41 -8.23 -16.78 -2.27
CA ARG A 41 -7.41 -15.61 -2.67
C ARG A 41 -6.88 -14.86 -1.46
N THR A 42 -7.66 -14.75 -0.39
CA THR A 42 -7.23 -14.12 0.86
C THR A 42 -6.11 -14.92 1.53
N ARG A 43 -6.21 -16.26 1.58
CA ARG A 43 -5.13 -17.13 2.09
C ARG A 43 -3.87 -16.98 1.25
N ARG A 44 -4.00 -17.00 -0.07
CA ARG A 44 -2.87 -16.81 -0.98
C ARG A 44 -2.23 -15.44 -0.84
N TRP A 45 -3.00 -14.41 -0.50
CA TRP A 45 -2.49 -13.06 -0.23
C TRP A 45 -1.57 -13.02 0.99
N ILE A 46 -1.97 -13.67 2.08
CA ILE A 46 -1.12 -13.80 3.27
C ILE A 46 0.16 -14.58 2.93
N GLU A 47 0.04 -15.75 2.29
CA GLU A 47 1.18 -16.59 1.89
C GLU A 47 2.16 -15.80 1.01
N TRP A 48 1.66 -15.09 0.02
CA TRP A 48 2.48 -14.26 -0.86
C TRP A 48 3.24 -13.17 -0.10
N ASN A 49 2.64 -12.54 0.89
CA ASN A 49 3.35 -11.55 1.70
C ASN A 49 4.39 -12.20 2.62
N LEU A 50 4.13 -13.39 3.17
CA LEU A 50 5.14 -14.15 3.92
C LEU A 50 6.33 -14.54 3.03
N GLU A 51 6.07 -14.94 1.79
CA GLU A 51 7.10 -15.19 0.78
C GLU A 51 7.92 -13.92 0.47
N ASN A 52 7.26 -12.77 0.31
CA ASN A 52 7.90 -11.48 0.06
C ASN A 52 8.82 -11.07 1.21
N TYR A 53 8.40 -11.23 2.47
CA TYR A 53 9.27 -10.94 3.62
C TYR A 53 10.53 -11.80 3.61
N ALA A 54 10.40 -13.09 3.29
CA ALA A 54 11.53 -14.01 3.21
C ALA A 54 12.48 -13.68 2.04
N GLN A 55 11.92 -13.26 0.90
CA GLN A 55 12.69 -13.01 -0.31
C GLN A 55 13.32 -11.62 -0.37
N TYR A 56 12.56 -10.60 0.02
CA TYR A 56 12.93 -9.19 -0.15
C TYR A 56 13.17 -8.44 1.15
N GLY A 57 12.76 -9.00 2.30
CA GLY A 57 12.75 -8.29 3.58
C GLY A 57 11.60 -7.30 3.75
N PHE A 58 10.68 -7.26 2.80
CA PHE A 58 9.48 -6.41 2.82
C PHE A 58 8.30 -7.08 2.09
N GLY A 59 7.13 -6.53 2.28
CA GLY A 59 5.86 -6.91 1.67
C GLY A 59 4.78 -5.94 2.13
N LEU A 60 3.52 -6.31 1.98
CA LEU A 60 2.45 -5.59 2.64
C LEU A 60 2.40 -5.99 4.11
N TRP A 61 2.38 -5.02 4.98
CA TRP A 61 2.25 -5.21 6.42
C TRP A 61 0.81 -5.01 6.87
N ALA A 62 0.39 -5.81 7.85
CA ALA A 62 -0.86 -5.61 8.56
C ALA A 62 -0.86 -4.26 9.26
N VAL A 63 -1.88 -3.43 9.02
CA VAL A 63 -2.06 -2.14 9.67
C VAL A 63 -3.00 -2.29 10.85
N VAL A 64 -2.50 -2.02 12.04
CA VAL A 64 -3.22 -2.16 13.30
C VAL A 64 -3.35 -0.81 13.98
N LEU A 65 -4.54 -0.49 14.48
CA LEU A 65 -4.77 0.69 15.32
C LEU A 65 -4.15 0.48 16.70
N LYS A 66 -3.27 1.37 17.12
CA LYS A 66 -2.61 1.29 18.45
C LYS A 66 -3.61 1.44 19.60
N GLU A 67 -4.63 2.26 19.41
CA GLU A 67 -5.65 2.54 20.43
C GLU A 67 -6.51 1.32 20.77
N THR A 68 -6.90 0.54 19.75
CA THR A 68 -7.87 -0.55 19.92
C THR A 68 -7.30 -1.94 19.68
N GLY A 69 -6.14 -2.04 19.03
CA GLY A 69 -5.58 -3.30 18.56
C GLY A 69 -6.28 -3.87 17.32
N GLU A 70 -7.21 -3.13 16.70
CA GLU A 70 -7.93 -3.59 15.53
C GLU A 70 -7.05 -3.60 14.28
N PHE A 71 -7.13 -4.70 13.53
CA PHE A 71 -6.60 -4.83 12.20
C PHE A 71 -7.51 -4.05 11.22
N ILE A 72 -6.99 -3.01 10.57
CA ILE A 72 -7.80 -2.11 9.73
C ILE A 72 -7.48 -2.17 8.25
N GLY A 73 -6.45 -2.89 7.86
CA GLY A 73 -6.01 -3.00 6.47
C GLY A 73 -4.58 -3.46 6.33
N ASP A 74 -4.02 -3.22 5.18
CA ASP A 74 -2.60 -3.44 4.90
C ASP A 74 -1.96 -2.24 4.19
N CYS A 75 -0.65 -2.13 4.32
CA CYS A 75 0.16 -1.16 3.59
C CYS A 75 1.61 -1.63 3.56
N GLY A 76 2.26 -1.48 2.43
CA GLY A 76 3.65 -1.87 2.32
C GLY A 76 4.22 -1.68 0.92
N ILE A 77 5.34 -2.36 0.67
CA ILE A 77 6.03 -2.34 -0.62
C ILE A 77 5.96 -3.73 -1.22
N THR A 78 5.65 -3.79 -2.50
CA THR A 78 5.72 -5.01 -3.32
C THR A 78 6.33 -4.69 -4.68
N ILE A 79 6.81 -5.72 -5.35
CA ILE A 79 7.28 -5.58 -6.73
C ILE A 79 6.09 -5.84 -7.64
N GLN A 80 5.69 -4.83 -8.40
CA GLN A 80 4.53 -4.86 -9.27
C GLN A 80 4.92 -4.62 -10.73
N ASN A 81 4.15 -5.24 -11.63
CA ASN A 81 4.23 -4.92 -13.05
C ASN A 81 3.47 -3.62 -13.33
N ILE A 82 4.20 -2.55 -13.62
CA ILE A 82 3.64 -1.25 -14.00
C ILE A 82 4.02 -0.99 -15.45
N ASP A 83 3.06 -1.15 -16.35
CA ASP A 83 3.23 -0.97 -17.79
C ASP A 83 4.41 -1.77 -18.38
N GLY A 84 4.54 -3.04 -17.98
CA GLY A 84 5.56 -3.97 -18.48
C GLY A 84 6.89 -3.96 -17.71
N GLU A 85 7.05 -3.09 -16.72
CA GLU A 85 8.24 -3.02 -15.87
C GLU A 85 7.94 -3.49 -14.46
N MET A 86 8.84 -4.30 -13.88
CA MET A 86 8.75 -4.74 -12.49
C MET A 86 9.38 -3.68 -11.58
N LEU A 87 8.53 -2.96 -10.83
CA LEU A 87 8.90 -1.78 -10.08
C LEU A 87 8.45 -1.86 -8.61
N PRO A 88 9.21 -1.25 -7.67
CA PRO A 88 8.79 -1.16 -6.28
C PRO A 88 7.58 -0.23 -6.13
N GLU A 89 6.51 -0.76 -5.55
CA GLU A 89 5.23 -0.09 -5.45
C GLU A 89 4.75 -0.06 -4.01
N ILE A 90 4.32 1.13 -3.56
CA ILE A 90 3.59 1.28 -2.30
C ILE A 90 2.11 1.03 -2.56
N GLY A 91 1.59 -0.04 -1.96
CA GLY A 91 0.18 -0.41 -2.02
C GLY A 91 -0.47 -0.36 -0.65
N TYR A 92 -1.79 -0.20 -0.62
CA TYR A 92 -2.56 -0.18 0.62
C TYR A 92 -4.03 -0.51 0.37
N HIS A 93 -4.64 -1.15 1.38
CA HIS A 93 -6.07 -1.37 1.50
C HIS A 93 -6.47 -0.98 2.92
N ILE A 94 -7.45 -0.10 3.05
CA ILE A 94 -8.02 0.26 4.36
C ILE A 94 -9.52 -0.06 4.33
N HIS A 95 -9.99 -0.76 5.35
CA HIS A 95 -11.41 -1.08 5.50
C HIS A 95 -12.25 0.21 5.47
N LYS A 96 -13.37 0.20 4.76
CA LYS A 96 -14.26 1.36 4.57
C LYS A 96 -14.68 2.06 5.86
N LYS A 97 -14.80 1.33 6.97
CA LYS A 97 -15.08 1.88 8.31
C LYS A 97 -14.11 2.97 8.75
N TYR A 98 -12.89 2.94 8.19
CA TYR A 98 -11.78 3.82 8.58
C TYR A 98 -11.41 4.85 7.52
N TRP A 99 -12.16 4.92 6.42
CA TRP A 99 -11.92 5.90 5.37
C TRP A 99 -12.09 7.34 5.87
N ARG A 100 -11.44 8.28 5.20
CA ARG A 100 -11.49 9.73 5.46
C ARG A 100 -10.99 10.14 6.85
N ARG A 101 -10.25 9.26 7.51
CA ARG A 101 -9.61 9.51 8.81
C ARG A 101 -8.09 9.69 8.72
N GLY A 102 -7.54 9.66 7.50
CA GLY A 102 -6.12 9.86 7.21
C GLY A 102 -5.21 8.64 7.44
N PHE A 103 -5.76 7.47 7.74
CA PHE A 103 -4.95 6.29 8.03
C PHE A 103 -4.14 5.79 6.84
N ALA A 104 -4.70 5.78 5.63
CA ALA A 104 -3.97 5.40 4.42
C ALA A 104 -2.78 6.33 4.16
N LYS A 105 -2.96 7.64 4.35
CA LYS A 105 -1.88 8.64 4.19
C LYS A 105 -0.79 8.46 5.22
N GLU A 106 -1.16 8.22 6.48
CA GLU A 106 -0.22 7.99 7.57
C GLU A 106 0.60 6.71 7.35
N ALA A 107 -0.06 5.61 7.00
CA ALA A 107 0.60 4.34 6.71
C ALA A 107 1.53 4.45 5.50
N ALA A 108 1.04 4.98 4.38
CA ALA A 108 1.81 5.10 3.15
C ALA A 108 3.02 6.03 3.30
N ARG A 109 2.89 7.11 4.09
CA ARG A 109 4.02 7.99 4.42
C ARG A 109 5.10 7.24 5.19
N ALA A 110 4.71 6.49 6.22
CA ALA A 110 5.65 5.72 7.01
C ALA A 110 6.34 4.63 6.18
N VAL A 111 5.61 3.99 5.28
CA VAL A 111 6.17 2.99 4.35
C VAL A 111 7.13 3.64 3.36
N ARG A 112 6.81 4.80 2.80
CA ARG A 112 7.71 5.56 1.93
C ARG A 112 9.04 5.86 2.64
N ASP A 113 8.97 6.39 3.86
CA ASP A 113 10.16 6.76 4.63
C ASP A 113 10.98 5.53 4.98
N TRP A 114 10.33 4.46 5.42
CA TRP A 114 10.99 3.17 5.68
C TRP A 114 11.69 2.65 4.42
N ALA A 115 11.04 2.73 3.27
CA ALA A 115 11.58 2.22 2.02
C ALA A 115 12.88 2.91 1.61
N PHE A 116 12.92 4.23 1.61
CA PHE A 116 14.14 4.97 1.27
C PHE A 116 15.23 4.82 2.33
N GLN A 117 14.88 4.56 3.59
CA GLN A 117 15.86 4.31 4.65
C GLN A 117 16.46 2.91 4.63
N ASN A 118 15.71 1.90 4.13
CA ASN A 118 16.06 0.50 4.26
C ASN A 118 16.32 -0.23 2.94
N THR A 119 16.17 0.46 1.80
CA THR A 119 16.44 -0.09 0.46
C THR A 119 17.26 0.88 -0.38
N ASP A 120 17.84 0.39 -1.46
CA ASP A 120 18.63 1.20 -2.40
C ASP A 120 17.80 1.70 -3.59
N TYR A 121 16.48 1.67 -3.52
CA TYR A 121 15.63 2.16 -4.61
C TYR A 121 15.78 3.67 -4.77
N ASP A 122 16.03 4.10 -6.01
CA ASP A 122 16.08 5.52 -6.37
C ASP A 122 14.70 6.12 -6.61
N ILE A 123 13.74 5.29 -6.98
CA ILE A 123 12.36 5.69 -7.28
C ILE A 123 11.40 4.66 -6.70
N ILE A 124 10.32 5.15 -6.08
CA ILE A 124 9.22 4.34 -5.58
C ILE A 124 7.93 4.80 -6.25
N TYR A 125 7.10 3.84 -6.61
CA TYR A 125 5.86 4.04 -7.35
C TYR A 125 4.63 3.74 -6.52
N SER A 126 3.50 4.22 -7.01
CA SER A 126 2.16 3.79 -6.62
C SER A 126 1.31 3.83 -7.87
N TYR A 127 0.53 2.79 -8.16
CA TYR A 127 -0.35 2.80 -9.31
C TYR A 127 -1.78 2.41 -8.93
N MET A 128 -2.74 2.93 -9.66
CA MET A 128 -4.14 2.72 -9.36
C MET A 128 -5.01 2.91 -10.59
N LYS A 129 -6.22 2.35 -10.52
CA LYS A 129 -7.25 2.65 -11.49
C LYS A 129 -7.52 4.17 -11.52
N TYR A 130 -7.69 4.72 -12.71
CA TYR A 130 -7.90 6.15 -12.93
C TYR A 130 -9.09 6.74 -12.14
N THR A 131 -10.09 5.91 -11.78
CA THR A 131 -11.24 6.31 -10.96
C THR A 131 -11.00 6.28 -9.47
N ASN A 132 -9.88 5.72 -9.02
CA ASN A 132 -9.56 5.59 -7.59
C ASN A 132 -8.96 6.87 -7.01
N VAL A 133 -9.82 7.88 -6.83
CA VAL A 133 -9.46 9.20 -6.32
C VAL A 133 -8.80 9.14 -4.94
N GLY A 134 -9.28 8.27 -4.06
CA GLY A 134 -8.71 8.08 -2.73
C GLY A 134 -7.25 7.62 -2.78
N SER A 135 -6.93 6.72 -3.71
CA SER A 135 -5.58 6.21 -3.87
C SER A 135 -4.63 7.26 -4.42
N TYR A 136 -4.95 7.93 -5.52
CA TYR A 136 -4.04 8.94 -6.05
C TYR A 136 -3.96 10.19 -5.18
N SER A 137 -5.00 10.54 -4.44
CA SER A 137 -4.92 11.62 -3.44
C SER A 137 -3.94 11.27 -2.31
N THR A 138 -3.88 10.02 -1.91
CA THR A 138 -2.90 9.53 -0.93
C THR A 138 -1.48 9.59 -1.51
N ALA A 139 -1.28 9.17 -2.76
CA ALA A 139 0.01 9.27 -3.43
C ALA A 139 0.50 10.73 -3.51
N ILE A 140 -0.36 11.67 -3.90
CA ILE A 140 -0.05 13.11 -3.95
C ILE A 140 0.32 13.63 -2.56
N ALA A 141 -0.44 13.27 -1.52
CA ALA A 141 -0.18 13.68 -0.14
C ALA A 141 1.17 13.15 0.39
N ASN A 142 1.69 12.08 -0.19
CA ASN A 142 3.00 11.50 0.11
C ASN A 142 4.14 12.07 -0.74
N GLY A 143 3.89 13.13 -1.50
CA GLY A 143 4.90 13.79 -2.33
C GLY A 143 5.10 13.16 -3.70
N MET A 144 4.30 12.16 -4.07
CA MET A 144 4.36 11.55 -5.38
C MET A 144 3.74 12.44 -6.46
N LYS A 145 4.27 12.36 -7.67
CA LYS A 145 3.77 13.04 -8.86
C LYS A 145 3.32 12.02 -9.88
N LYS A 146 2.25 12.32 -10.62
CA LYS A 146 1.80 11.49 -11.75
C LYS A 146 2.88 11.50 -12.83
N VAL A 147 3.40 10.32 -13.15
CA VAL A 147 4.46 10.15 -14.15
C VAL A 147 3.97 9.44 -15.40
N LYS A 148 2.87 8.72 -15.32
CA LYS A 148 2.35 7.93 -16.43
C LYS A 148 0.85 7.70 -16.33
N GLU A 149 0.25 7.57 -17.50
CA GLU A 149 -1.10 7.09 -17.71
C GLU A 149 -1.05 6.07 -18.84
N TYR A 150 -1.61 4.87 -18.63
CA TYR A 150 -1.48 3.78 -19.59
C TYR A 150 -2.70 2.85 -19.61
N PRO A 151 -3.01 2.22 -20.75
CA PRO A 151 -4.01 1.16 -20.82
C PRO A 151 -3.58 -0.04 -19.97
N ASP A 152 -4.47 -0.51 -19.12
CA ASP A 152 -4.21 -1.63 -18.21
C ASP A 152 -5.39 -2.61 -18.26
N PRO A 153 -5.17 -3.90 -18.62
CA PRO A 153 -6.25 -4.89 -18.67
C PRO A 153 -7.03 -5.04 -17.37
N LYS A 154 -6.36 -4.82 -16.21
CA LYS A 154 -7.03 -4.88 -14.90
C LYS A 154 -7.90 -3.67 -14.61
N ASN A 155 -7.47 -2.49 -15.05
CA ASN A 155 -8.02 -1.22 -14.59
C ASN A 155 -8.66 -0.40 -15.72
N THR A 156 -8.63 -0.89 -16.95
CA THR A 156 -8.92 -0.14 -18.20
C THR A 156 -7.84 0.90 -18.45
N ILE A 157 -7.66 1.85 -17.56
CA ILE A 157 -6.59 2.84 -17.53
C ILE A 157 -6.02 2.87 -16.12
N SER A 158 -4.71 2.81 -16.00
CA SER A 158 -3.98 3.04 -14.76
C SER A 158 -3.22 4.36 -14.77
N TYR A 159 -3.19 5.01 -13.63
CA TYR A 159 -2.30 6.10 -13.31
C TYR A 159 -1.13 5.58 -12.51
N ALA A 160 0.09 5.94 -12.88
CA ALA A 160 1.28 5.70 -12.07
C ALA A 160 1.79 7.02 -11.52
N TYR A 161 2.06 6.99 -10.22
CA TYR A 161 2.68 8.07 -9.46
C TYR A 161 4.05 7.61 -8.99
N ALA A 162 4.98 8.53 -8.80
CA ALA A 162 6.32 8.21 -8.34
C ALA A 162 6.91 9.34 -7.49
N ILE A 163 7.85 8.96 -6.64
CA ILE A 163 8.73 9.87 -5.92
C ILE A 163 10.17 9.35 -6.02
N THR A 164 11.10 10.23 -6.31
CA THR A 164 12.52 9.90 -6.30
C THR A 164 13.12 10.05 -4.90
N ARG A 165 14.22 9.36 -4.64
CA ARG A 165 15.01 9.51 -3.40
C ARG A 165 15.37 10.98 -3.13
N LYS A 166 15.80 11.71 -4.16
CA LYS A 166 16.13 13.12 -4.04
C LYS A 166 14.93 13.98 -3.61
N GLU A 167 13.77 13.77 -4.22
CA GLU A 167 12.54 14.47 -3.84
C GLU A 167 12.13 14.13 -2.39
N TRP A 168 12.31 12.89 -1.96
CA TRP A 168 12.08 12.49 -0.58
C TRP A 168 13.04 13.19 0.40
N GLU A 169 14.33 13.24 0.09
CA GLU A 169 15.33 13.96 0.91
C GLU A 169 14.97 15.43 1.05
N GLU A 170 14.58 16.10 -0.04
CA GLU A 170 14.10 17.47 -0.04
C GLU A 170 12.86 17.69 0.84
N LEU A 171 11.91 16.73 0.86
CA LEU A 171 10.75 16.77 1.76
C LEU A 171 11.16 16.63 3.23
N CYS A 172 12.07 15.71 3.55
CA CYS A 172 12.57 15.53 4.91
C CYS A 172 13.27 16.79 5.43
N ASP A 173 14.08 17.46 4.58
CA ASP A 173 14.76 18.71 4.93
C ASP A 173 13.77 19.85 5.17
N ALA A 174 12.67 19.91 4.45
CA ALA A 174 11.63 20.91 4.61
C ALA A 174 10.76 20.71 5.87
N GLU A 175 10.70 19.49 6.40
CA GLU A 175 9.95 19.15 7.61
C GLU A 175 10.82 19.22 8.89
N ALA A 176 12.13 19.36 8.76
CA ALA A 176 13.08 19.50 9.86
C ALA A 176 13.17 20.97 10.30
#